data_ac8efc708e4b8dc255dfc1ecb832882a
#
_entry.id   ac8efc708e4b8dc255dfc1ecb832882a
#
_cell.length_a   1.000
_cell.length_b   1.000
_cell.length_c   1.000
_cell.angle_alpha   90.00
_cell.angle_beta   90.00
_cell.angle_gamma   90.00
#
_symmetry.space_group_name_H-M   'P 1'
#
loop_
_entity.id
_entity.type
_entity.pdbx_description
1 polymer ?
#
loop_
_entity_poly.entity_id
_entity_poly.type
_entity_poly.pdbx_seq_one_letter_code
_entity_poly.pdbx_strand_id
1 'polypeptide(L)'
;MKNVIKVLICLLCWLTVSPLFYFLAGRWKLAKERTFLMLISPLFLVLYCVIYIWVLCICGNIQRKYYFMNEDRIERITGVKLPEMSIIKYHKGRTSITGDYNDRIIVEFEDYIPDELFQTLDSLIDTKKTEWRKNGPVYEFNLIWGGLMPAPKGEDDDAHRFFEITIEKGSNKATINNGVW
;
A
#
# COMPACT_ATOMS: atom_id res chain seq x y z
N MET A 1 -11.05 19.45 -9.34
CA MET A 1 -10.20 19.19 -10.52
C MET A 1 -10.02 17.70 -10.82
N LYS A 2 -9.59 16.83 -9.88
CA LYS A 2 -9.39 15.39 -10.13
C LYS A 2 -10.61 14.63 -10.66
N ASN A 3 -11.82 14.99 -10.26
CA ASN A 3 -13.04 14.30 -10.71
C ASN A 3 -13.47 14.70 -12.14
N VAL A 4 -13.19 15.95 -12.54
CA VAL A 4 -13.47 16.41 -13.92
C VAL A 4 -12.56 15.71 -14.93
N ILE A 5 -11.29 15.49 -14.56
CA ILE A 5 -10.34 14.74 -15.40
C ILE A 5 -10.78 13.30 -15.59
N LYS A 6 -11.29 12.65 -14.52
CA LYS A 6 -11.82 11.27 -14.61
C LYS A 6 -13.03 11.17 -15.55
N VAL A 7 -13.96 12.11 -15.46
CA VAL A 7 -15.13 12.18 -16.36
C VAL A 7 -14.69 12.41 -17.80
N LEU A 8 -13.73 13.29 -18.03
CA LEU A 8 -13.18 13.56 -19.37
C LEU A 8 -12.48 12.32 -19.96
N ILE A 9 -11.73 11.58 -19.16
CA ILE A 9 -11.10 10.31 -19.59
C ILE A 9 -12.17 9.27 -19.95
N CYS A 10 -13.22 9.13 -19.12
CA CYS A 10 -14.33 8.23 -19.42
C CYS A 10 -15.06 8.61 -20.72
N LEU A 11 -15.30 9.89 -20.97
CA LEU A 11 -15.90 10.39 -22.19
C LEU A 11 -15.00 10.18 -23.42
N LEU A 12 -13.69 10.39 -23.28
CA LEU A 12 -12.71 10.12 -24.32
C LEU A 12 -12.65 8.62 -24.66
N CYS A 13 -12.66 7.74 -23.66
CA CYS A 13 -12.73 6.29 -23.87
C CYS A 13 -14.04 5.90 -24.57
N TRP A 14 -15.16 6.51 -24.23
CA TRP A 14 -16.45 6.25 -24.89
C TRP A 14 -16.42 6.68 -26.35
N LEU A 15 -15.89 7.88 -26.65
CA LEU A 15 -15.76 8.41 -28.01
C LEU A 15 -14.82 7.60 -28.89
N THR A 16 -13.81 6.94 -28.32
CA THR A 16 -12.83 6.14 -29.08
C THR A 16 -13.27 4.67 -29.24
N VAL A 17 -13.89 4.09 -28.21
CA VAL A 17 -14.28 2.67 -28.23
C VAL A 17 -15.52 2.44 -29.11
N SER A 18 -16.52 3.34 -29.06
CA SER A 18 -17.74 3.19 -29.85
C SER A 18 -17.50 3.22 -31.37
N PRO A 19 -16.72 4.17 -31.93
CA PRO A 19 -16.37 4.15 -33.36
C PRO A 19 -15.54 2.93 -33.76
N LEU A 20 -14.64 2.46 -32.87
CA LEU A 20 -13.83 1.27 -33.12
C LEU A 20 -14.68 0.02 -33.31
N PHE A 21 -15.66 -0.20 -32.42
CA PHE A 21 -16.61 -1.31 -32.53
C PHE A 21 -17.46 -1.21 -33.81
N TYR A 22 -17.90 0.00 -34.14
CA TYR A 22 -18.64 0.23 -35.39
C TYR A 22 -17.81 -0.08 -36.62
N PHE A 23 -16.53 0.33 -36.61
CA PHE A 23 -15.60 0.06 -37.70
C PHE A 23 -15.29 -1.44 -37.85
N LEU A 24 -15.03 -2.14 -36.74
CA LEU A 24 -14.80 -3.59 -36.70
C LEU A 24 -16.02 -4.37 -37.19
N ALA A 25 -17.22 -4.00 -36.75
CA ALA A 25 -18.46 -4.60 -37.21
C ALA A 25 -18.68 -4.41 -38.72
N GLY A 26 -18.28 -3.24 -39.27
CA GLY A 26 -18.30 -2.97 -40.68
C GLY A 26 -17.36 -3.87 -41.48
N ARG A 27 -16.16 -4.11 -40.95
CA ARG A 27 -15.15 -4.98 -41.59
C ARG A 27 -15.58 -6.47 -41.61
N TRP A 28 -16.35 -6.91 -40.61
CA TRP A 28 -16.85 -8.27 -40.52
C TRP A 28 -18.19 -8.50 -41.25
N LYS A 29 -18.65 -7.52 -42.05
CA LYS A 29 -19.93 -7.58 -42.80
C LYS A 29 -21.19 -7.84 -41.93
N LEU A 30 -21.12 -7.52 -40.65
CA LEU A 30 -22.22 -7.69 -39.70
C LEU A 30 -23.19 -6.49 -39.76
N ALA A 31 -23.67 -6.15 -40.96
CA ALA A 31 -24.45 -4.93 -41.21
C ALA A 31 -25.75 -4.87 -40.39
N LYS A 32 -26.42 -6.00 -40.15
CA LYS A 32 -27.64 -6.06 -39.35
C LYS A 32 -27.40 -5.92 -37.84
N GLU A 33 -26.17 -6.17 -37.37
CA GLU A 33 -25.82 -6.17 -35.98
C GLU A 33 -25.14 -4.86 -35.54
N ARG A 34 -24.87 -3.94 -36.47
CA ARG A 34 -24.22 -2.66 -36.19
C ARG A 34 -24.98 -1.84 -35.16
N THR A 35 -26.31 -1.78 -35.29
CA THR A 35 -27.17 -1.04 -34.35
C THR A 35 -27.15 -1.69 -32.96
N PHE A 36 -27.14 -3.03 -32.93
CA PHE A 36 -27.06 -3.78 -31.68
C PHE A 36 -25.71 -3.56 -30.98
N LEU A 37 -24.60 -3.58 -31.74
CA LEU A 37 -23.26 -3.30 -31.21
C LEU A 37 -23.13 -1.85 -30.72
N MET A 38 -23.75 -0.89 -31.40
CA MET A 38 -23.81 0.50 -30.93
C MET A 38 -24.58 0.64 -29.61
N LEU A 39 -25.68 -0.10 -29.45
CA LEU A 39 -26.47 -0.08 -28.20
C LEU A 39 -25.75 -0.78 -27.05
N ILE A 40 -24.95 -1.81 -27.34
CA ILE A 40 -24.18 -2.54 -26.33
C ILE A 40 -22.87 -1.83 -25.97
N SER A 41 -22.33 -0.96 -26.82
CA SER A 41 -21.06 -0.26 -26.56
C SER A 41 -21.02 0.48 -25.23
N PRO A 42 -22.08 1.14 -24.75
CA PRO A 42 -22.11 1.74 -23.41
C PRO A 42 -21.98 0.70 -22.30
N LEU A 43 -22.56 -0.51 -22.48
CA LEU A 43 -22.45 -1.58 -21.51
C LEU A 43 -21.01 -2.09 -21.40
N PHE A 44 -20.31 -2.24 -22.53
CA PHE A 44 -18.89 -2.60 -22.54
C PHE A 44 -18.03 -1.51 -21.89
N LEU A 45 -18.36 -0.23 -22.08
CA LEU A 45 -17.67 0.86 -21.44
C LEU A 45 -17.81 0.79 -19.90
N VAL A 46 -19.03 0.56 -19.41
CA VAL A 46 -19.28 0.39 -17.97
C VAL A 46 -18.48 -0.80 -17.43
N LEU A 47 -18.51 -1.94 -18.12
CA LEU A 47 -17.74 -3.13 -17.75
C LEU A 47 -16.23 -2.84 -17.74
N TYR A 48 -15.73 -2.14 -18.74
CA TYR A 48 -14.34 -1.71 -18.79
C TYR A 48 -13.97 -0.80 -17.63
N CYS A 49 -14.81 0.19 -17.31
CA CYS A 49 -14.58 1.07 -16.16
C CYS A 49 -14.56 0.29 -14.83
N VAL A 50 -15.46 -0.68 -14.67
CA VAL A 50 -15.50 -1.53 -13.48
C VAL A 50 -14.23 -2.36 -13.37
N ILE A 51 -13.81 -3.01 -14.46
CA ILE A 51 -12.57 -3.81 -14.50
C ILE A 51 -11.35 -2.91 -14.22
N TYR A 52 -11.30 -1.73 -14.84
CA TYR A 52 -10.22 -0.78 -14.65
C TYR A 52 -10.10 -0.30 -13.21
N ILE A 53 -11.23 0.06 -12.57
CA ILE A 53 -11.26 0.44 -11.16
C ILE A 53 -10.79 -0.74 -10.30
N TRP A 54 -11.24 -1.95 -10.60
CA TRP A 54 -10.84 -3.15 -9.87
C TRP A 54 -9.35 -3.41 -9.98
N VAL A 55 -8.78 -3.30 -11.18
CA VAL A 55 -7.32 -3.41 -11.42
C VAL A 55 -6.56 -2.33 -10.65
N LEU A 56 -7.02 -1.07 -10.68
CA LEU A 56 -6.41 0.01 -9.90
C LEU A 56 -6.44 -0.27 -8.39
N CYS A 57 -7.55 -0.82 -7.89
CA CYS A 57 -7.66 -1.20 -6.48
C CYS A 57 -6.67 -2.32 -6.12
N ILE A 58 -6.51 -3.33 -6.99
CA ILE A 58 -5.54 -4.41 -6.78
C ILE A 58 -4.11 -3.87 -6.82
N CYS A 59 -3.77 -3.10 -7.85
CA CYS A 59 -2.44 -2.49 -7.97
C CYS A 59 -2.11 -1.60 -6.78
N GLY A 60 -3.06 -0.78 -6.33
CA GLY A 60 -2.90 0.06 -5.15
C GLY A 60 -2.66 -0.75 -3.87
N ASN A 61 -3.34 -1.88 -3.71
CA ASN A 61 -3.14 -2.77 -2.56
C ASN A 61 -1.76 -3.44 -2.59
N ILE A 62 -1.33 -3.89 -3.77
CA ILE A 62 0.00 -4.49 -3.96
C ILE A 62 1.08 -3.44 -3.66
N GLN A 63 0.96 -2.25 -4.25
CA GLN A 63 1.89 -1.15 -4.04
C GLN A 63 1.99 -0.77 -2.56
N ARG A 64 0.86 -0.68 -1.86
CA ARG A 64 0.79 -0.39 -0.43
C ARG A 64 1.51 -1.44 0.40
N LYS A 65 1.29 -2.73 0.10
CA LYS A 65 1.98 -3.84 0.77
C LYS A 65 3.51 -3.76 0.60
N TYR A 66 3.99 -3.55 -0.64
CA TYR A 66 5.42 -3.43 -0.91
C TYR A 66 6.04 -2.18 -0.29
N TYR A 67 5.31 -1.07 -0.28
CA TYR A 67 5.78 0.15 0.37
C TYR A 67 6.06 -0.05 1.86
N PHE A 68 5.20 -0.80 2.56
CA PHE A 68 5.37 -1.07 3.99
C PHE A 68 6.51 -2.03 4.29
N MET A 69 6.83 -2.92 3.36
CA MET A 69 7.88 -3.92 3.49
C MET A 69 9.21 -3.50 2.86
N ASN A 70 9.32 -2.23 2.45
CA ASN A 70 10.58 -1.72 1.94
C ASN A 70 11.60 -1.63 3.08
N GLU A 71 12.65 -2.47 3.01
CA GLU A 71 13.68 -2.58 4.03
C GLU A 71 14.41 -1.26 4.26
N ASP A 72 14.76 -0.55 3.18
CA ASP A 72 15.41 0.76 3.29
C ASP A 72 14.52 1.78 4.00
N ARG A 73 13.20 1.68 3.81
CA ARG A 73 12.23 2.52 4.51
C ARG A 73 12.19 2.19 6.01
N ILE A 74 12.13 0.90 6.34
CA ILE A 74 12.10 0.43 7.72
C ILE A 74 13.38 0.88 8.43
N GLU A 75 14.54 0.70 7.81
CA GLU A 75 15.83 1.14 8.35
C GLU A 75 15.88 2.66 8.59
N ARG A 76 15.39 3.46 7.62
CA ARG A 76 15.33 4.92 7.79
C ARG A 76 14.43 5.35 8.94
N ILE A 77 13.30 4.68 9.16
CA ILE A 77 12.35 5.02 10.23
C ILE A 77 12.87 4.54 11.57
N THR A 78 13.34 3.31 11.65
CA THR A 78 13.73 2.66 12.92
C THR A 78 15.16 2.93 13.34
N GLY A 79 16.00 3.40 12.39
CA GLY A 79 17.43 3.55 12.60
C GLY A 79 18.22 2.24 12.66
N VAL A 80 17.58 1.11 12.37
CA VAL A 80 18.18 -0.23 12.48
C VAL A 80 17.85 -1.05 11.26
N LYS A 81 18.85 -1.68 10.67
CA LYS A 81 18.68 -2.64 9.59
C LYS A 81 18.19 -3.97 10.16
N LEU A 82 16.99 -4.38 9.75
CA LEU A 82 16.45 -5.69 10.10
C LEU A 82 16.96 -6.76 9.13
N PRO A 83 17.04 -8.04 9.57
CA PRO A 83 17.31 -9.15 8.67
C PRO A 83 16.24 -9.29 7.57
N GLU A 84 16.56 -10.01 6.51
CA GLU A 84 15.61 -10.33 5.43
C GLU A 84 14.36 -10.98 6.01
N MET A 85 13.20 -10.54 5.54
CA MET A 85 11.92 -10.96 6.09
C MET A 85 10.89 -11.24 5.00
N SER A 86 10.07 -12.24 5.24
CA SER A 86 8.94 -12.62 4.40
C SER A 86 7.61 -12.35 5.09
N ILE A 87 6.58 -12.04 4.31
CA ILE A 87 5.24 -11.79 4.87
C ILE A 87 4.51 -13.11 5.05
N ILE A 88 4.21 -13.46 6.31
CA ILE A 88 3.33 -14.58 6.63
C ILE A 88 1.87 -14.17 6.49
N LYS A 89 1.52 -13.01 7.03
CA LYS A 89 0.12 -12.56 7.09
C LYS A 89 0.00 -11.06 6.95
N TYR A 90 -0.94 -10.65 6.11
CA TYR A 90 -1.27 -9.24 5.92
C TYR A 90 -2.74 -9.02 6.26
N HIS A 91 -2.98 -8.21 7.27
CA HIS A 91 -4.29 -7.73 7.65
C HIS A 91 -4.44 -6.28 7.18
N LYS A 92 -5.18 -6.13 6.10
CA LYS A 92 -5.52 -4.81 5.59
C LYS A 92 -6.56 -4.17 6.50
N GLY A 93 -6.23 -3.02 7.07
CA GLY A 93 -7.20 -2.19 7.78
C GLY A 93 -8.28 -1.63 6.84
N ARG A 94 -9.45 -1.39 7.39
CA ARG A 94 -10.51 -0.69 6.63
C ARG A 94 -10.03 0.73 6.36
N THR A 95 -10.13 1.14 5.11
CA THR A 95 -9.90 2.54 4.75
C THR A 95 -11.20 3.31 5.01
N SER A 96 -11.13 4.36 5.83
CA SER A 96 -12.25 5.27 6.04
C SER A 96 -12.52 6.12 4.79
N ILE A 97 -13.63 6.85 4.78
CA ILE A 97 -13.95 7.82 3.72
C ILE A 97 -12.89 8.95 3.69
N THR A 98 -12.30 9.27 4.84
CA THR A 98 -11.23 10.26 5.00
C THR A 98 -9.87 9.76 4.52
N GLY A 99 -9.73 8.46 4.27
CA GLY A 99 -8.49 7.83 3.85
C GLY A 99 -7.69 7.18 4.98
N ASP A 100 -8.19 7.27 6.23
CA ASP A 100 -7.54 6.67 7.39
C ASP A 100 -7.51 5.15 7.28
N TYR A 101 -6.43 4.56 7.72
CA TYR A 101 -6.30 3.10 7.75
C TYR A 101 -5.27 2.66 8.78
N ASN A 102 -5.37 1.40 9.18
CA ASN A 102 -4.38 0.73 10.01
C ASN A 102 -4.13 -0.68 9.44
N ASP A 103 -2.95 -0.90 8.91
CA ASP A 103 -2.52 -2.18 8.37
C ASP A 103 -1.62 -2.89 9.37
N ARG A 104 -1.84 -4.18 9.55
CA ARG A 104 -1.00 -5.05 10.37
C ARG A 104 -0.38 -6.15 9.53
N ILE A 105 0.93 -6.27 9.61
CA ILE A 105 1.70 -7.27 8.89
C ILE A 105 2.42 -8.14 9.91
N ILE A 106 2.33 -9.45 9.74
CA ILE A 106 3.15 -10.41 10.48
C ILE A 106 4.19 -10.91 9.49
N VAL A 107 5.44 -10.73 9.86
CA VAL A 107 6.61 -11.16 9.08
C VAL A 107 7.35 -12.27 9.80
N GLU A 108 8.05 -13.07 9.03
CA GLU A 108 8.99 -14.07 9.49
C GLU A 108 10.35 -13.76 8.92
N PHE A 109 11.36 -13.74 9.75
CA PHE A 109 12.74 -13.59 9.34
C PHE A 109 13.24 -14.90 8.73
N GLU A 110 14.00 -14.83 7.65
CA GLU A 110 14.53 -16.02 6.97
C GLU A 110 15.48 -16.82 7.88
N ASP A 111 16.28 -16.08 8.65
CA ASP A 111 17.17 -16.65 9.64
C ASP A 111 16.77 -16.23 11.07
N TYR A 112 17.33 -16.90 12.05
CA TYR A 112 17.19 -16.51 13.45
C TYR A 112 17.71 -15.08 13.63
N ILE A 113 16.95 -14.23 14.30
CA ILE A 113 17.38 -12.86 14.57
C ILE A 113 18.69 -12.91 15.38
N PRO A 114 19.78 -12.35 14.86
CA PRO A 114 21.08 -12.44 15.50
C PRO A 114 21.10 -11.66 16.82
N ASP A 115 21.80 -12.18 17.84
CA ASP A 115 21.90 -11.52 19.13
C ASP A 115 22.55 -10.12 19.03
N GLU A 116 23.38 -9.86 18.03
CA GLU A 116 23.98 -8.56 17.73
C GLU A 116 22.92 -7.48 17.48
N LEU A 117 21.80 -7.85 16.85
CA LEU A 117 20.68 -6.91 16.66
C LEU A 117 20.12 -6.47 18.00
N PHE A 118 19.88 -7.39 18.92
CA PHE A 118 19.36 -7.06 20.25
C PHE A 118 20.36 -6.25 21.11
N GLN A 119 21.67 -6.52 20.95
CA GLN A 119 22.70 -5.69 21.59
C GLN A 119 22.70 -4.26 21.03
N THR A 120 22.51 -4.13 19.71
CA THR A 120 22.38 -2.82 19.06
C THR A 120 21.15 -2.08 19.58
N LEU A 121 20.00 -2.77 19.65
CA LEU A 121 18.76 -2.18 20.19
C LEU A 121 18.92 -1.77 21.66
N ASP A 122 19.53 -2.60 22.50
CA ASP A 122 19.82 -2.26 23.90
C ASP A 122 20.69 -1.00 24.00
N SER A 123 21.75 -0.90 23.19
CA SER A 123 22.63 0.28 23.14
C SER A 123 21.88 1.54 22.70
N LEU A 124 20.98 1.44 21.72
CA LEU A 124 20.16 2.57 21.28
C LEU A 124 19.20 3.04 22.36
N ILE A 125 18.56 2.10 23.08
CA ILE A 125 17.65 2.40 24.17
C ILE A 125 18.38 3.10 25.31
N ASP A 126 19.57 2.62 25.69
CA ASP A 126 20.39 3.19 26.77
C ASP A 126 20.80 4.62 26.47
N THR A 127 21.06 4.94 25.21
CA THR A 127 21.43 6.31 24.77
C THR A 127 20.24 7.28 24.73
N LYS A 128 19.00 6.80 24.86
CA LYS A 128 17.76 7.59 24.77
C LYS A 128 17.63 8.41 23.47
N LYS A 129 18.27 7.97 22.40
CA LYS A 129 18.26 8.62 21.09
C LYS A 129 17.33 7.91 20.10
N THR A 130 16.40 7.12 20.59
CA THR A 130 15.54 6.27 19.75
C THR A 130 14.15 6.15 20.35
N GLU A 131 13.20 5.83 19.49
CA GLU A 131 11.83 5.47 19.91
C GLU A 131 11.69 3.98 20.24
N TRP A 132 12.79 3.23 20.23
CA TRP A 132 12.80 1.84 20.70
C TRP A 132 12.62 1.77 22.22
N ARG A 133 11.83 0.80 22.64
CA ARG A 133 11.57 0.48 24.06
C ARG A 133 11.71 -1.01 24.26
N LYS A 134 12.10 -1.40 25.47
CA LYS A 134 12.24 -2.80 25.87
C LYS A 134 11.30 -3.11 27.00
N ASN A 135 10.52 -4.17 26.87
CA ASN A 135 9.65 -4.70 27.90
C ASN A 135 9.87 -6.21 28.03
N GLY A 136 10.73 -6.62 28.96
CA GLY A 136 11.17 -8.00 29.07
C GLY A 136 11.87 -8.49 27.81
N PRO A 137 11.40 -9.58 27.16
CA PRO A 137 11.97 -10.09 25.91
C PRO A 137 11.50 -9.33 24.67
N VAL A 138 10.54 -8.40 24.81
CA VAL A 138 9.89 -7.70 23.70
C VAL A 138 10.55 -6.35 23.47
N TYR A 139 10.89 -6.07 22.22
CA TYR A 139 11.39 -4.80 21.72
C TYR A 139 10.32 -4.16 20.84
N GLU A 140 9.94 -2.94 21.18
CA GLU A 140 8.89 -2.17 20.52
C GLU A 140 9.45 -0.85 20.02
N PHE A 141 9.16 -0.53 18.76
CA PHE A 141 9.40 0.78 18.17
C PHE A 141 8.03 1.39 17.86
N ASN A 142 7.84 2.64 18.25
CA ASN A 142 6.60 3.35 17.95
C ASN A 142 6.93 4.80 17.61
N LEU A 143 6.65 5.21 16.39
CA LEU A 143 6.84 6.55 15.90
C LEU A 143 5.56 7.09 15.26
N ILE A 144 5.20 8.29 15.66
CA ILE A 144 4.06 9.04 15.10
C ILE A 144 4.64 10.32 14.49
N TRP A 145 4.19 10.68 13.30
CA TRP A 145 4.61 11.91 12.64
C TRP A 145 3.47 12.54 11.83
N GLY A 146 3.68 13.77 11.37
CA GLY A 146 2.71 14.58 10.65
C GLY A 146 2.08 15.66 11.52
N GLY A 147 1.52 16.67 10.91
CA GLY A 147 1.03 17.85 11.59
C GLY A 147 2.17 18.69 12.19
N LEU A 148 2.32 18.66 13.53
CA LEU A 148 3.40 19.36 14.22
C LEU A 148 4.66 18.51 14.47
N MET A 149 4.60 17.22 14.18
CA MET A 149 5.70 16.28 14.37
C MET A 149 6.42 16.07 13.03
N PRO A 150 7.75 16.29 12.98
CA PRO A 150 8.50 16.14 11.73
C PRO A 150 8.49 14.69 11.27
N ALA A 151 8.33 14.50 9.95
CA ALA A 151 8.42 13.19 9.34
C ALA A 151 9.87 12.68 9.31
N PRO A 152 10.07 11.37 9.41
CA PRO A 152 11.33 10.74 9.08
C PRO A 152 11.76 11.09 7.65
N LYS A 153 13.05 11.13 7.40
CA LYS A 153 13.60 11.48 6.07
C LYS A 153 12.98 10.59 4.97
N GLY A 154 12.34 11.24 4.00
CA GLY A 154 11.71 10.56 2.86
C GLY A 154 10.28 10.07 3.10
N GLU A 155 9.70 10.38 4.25
CA GLU A 155 8.27 10.23 4.52
C GLU A 155 7.53 11.55 4.25
N ASP A 156 6.22 11.43 4.05
CA ASP A 156 5.33 12.55 3.76
C ASP A 156 4.78 13.16 5.06
N ASP A 157 4.82 14.47 5.19
CA ASP A 157 4.36 15.25 6.35
C ASP A 157 2.87 15.59 6.31
N ASP A 158 2.21 15.39 5.17
CA ASP A 158 0.85 15.93 4.93
C ASP A 158 -0.26 15.20 5.71
N ALA A 159 0.06 14.02 6.29
CA ALA A 159 -0.91 13.21 7.02
C ALA A 159 -0.33 12.73 8.35
N HIS A 160 -1.18 12.65 9.36
CA HIS A 160 -0.81 11.97 10.60
C HIS A 160 -0.59 10.49 10.33
N ARG A 161 0.62 10.02 10.55
CA ARG A 161 1.02 8.63 10.32
C ARG A 161 1.62 8.03 11.56
N PHE A 162 1.53 6.73 11.67
CA PHE A 162 2.26 5.97 12.69
C PHE A 162 2.91 4.75 12.06
N PHE A 163 4.01 4.35 12.65
CA PHE A 163 4.73 3.13 12.36
C PHE A 163 5.14 2.47 13.67
N GLU A 164 4.76 1.22 13.83
CA GLU A 164 5.07 0.42 15.00
C GLU A 164 5.66 -0.90 14.54
N ILE A 165 6.71 -1.35 15.22
CA ILE A 165 7.27 -2.67 15.04
C ILE A 165 7.50 -3.33 16.38
N THR A 166 7.13 -4.60 16.49
CA THR A 166 7.30 -5.40 17.69
C THR A 166 8.09 -6.65 17.35
N ILE A 167 9.20 -6.87 18.05
CA ILE A 167 10.09 -8.02 17.90
C ILE A 167 10.26 -8.68 19.27
N GLU A 168 10.12 -9.98 19.35
CA GLU A 168 10.33 -10.74 20.57
C GLU A 168 11.64 -11.52 20.47
N LYS A 169 12.53 -11.37 21.45
CA LYS A 169 13.79 -12.09 21.53
C LYS A 169 13.53 -13.60 21.65
N GLY A 170 14.13 -14.39 20.78
CA GLY A 170 13.90 -15.84 20.70
C GLY A 170 12.78 -16.23 19.72
N SER A 171 12.08 -15.25 19.11
CA SER A 171 11.13 -15.46 18.03
C SER A 171 11.77 -15.13 16.70
N ASN A 172 11.40 -15.86 15.64
CA ASN A 172 11.74 -15.49 14.27
C ASN A 172 10.64 -14.63 13.60
N LYS A 173 9.72 -14.06 14.39
CA LYS A 173 8.59 -13.29 13.89
C LYS A 173 8.57 -11.88 14.45
N ALA A 174 8.09 -10.96 13.62
CA ALA A 174 7.78 -9.60 14.04
C ALA A 174 6.38 -9.19 13.59
N THR A 175 5.82 -8.23 14.29
CA THR A 175 4.58 -7.55 13.89
C THR A 175 4.90 -6.13 13.50
N ILE A 176 4.43 -5.71 12.34
CA ILE A 176 4.54 -4.34 11.85
C ILE A 176 3.13 -3.78 11.70
N ASN A 177 2.85 -2.68 12.39
CA ASN A 177 1.64 -1.89 12.22
C ASN A 177 2.01 -0.57 11.53
N ASN A 178 1.22 -0.17 10.58
CA ASN A 178 1.41 1.11 9.91
C ASN A 178 0.06 1.68 9.51
N GLY A 179 -0.11 2.98 9.71
CA GLY A 179 -1.39 3.60 9.45
C GLY A 179 -1.31 5.10 9.21
N VAL A 180 -2.48 5.61 8.84
CA VAL A 180 -2.77 7.03 8.63
C VAL A 180 -4.10 7.31 9.31
N TRP A 181 -4.23 8.46 10.01
CA TRP A 181 -5.47 8.97 10.56
C TRP A 181 -5.63 10.48 10.36
#